data_52a7d1d34e433242d2845e9079f23a11
#
_entry.id   52a7d1d34e433242d2845e9079f23a11
#
_cell.length_a   1.000
_cell.length_b   1.000
_cell.length_c   1.000
_cell.angle_alpha   90.00
_cell.angle_beta   90.00
_cell.angle_gamma   90.00
#
_symmetry.space_group_name_H-M   'P 1'
#
loop_
_entity.id
_entity.type
_entity.pdbx_description
1 polymer ?
#
loop_
_entity_poly.entity_id
_entity_poly.type
_entity_poly.pdbx_seq_one_letter_code
_entity_poly.pdbx_strand_id
1 'polypeptide(L)' 'MPDQDMDFATQIIAETDNLHYQIWKADEPDGETTYHLELNNVTVHFFNEEWVEFLQLVRLLDKK' A
#
# COMPACT_ATOMS: atom_id res chain seq x y z
N MET A 1 -20.60 7.85 8.75
CA MET A 1 -20.30 7.87 8.22
C MET A 1 -19.85 8.20 7.72
N PRO A 2 -19.68 8.28 7.63
CA PRO A 2 -19.23 8.53 7.02
C PRO A 2 -18.87 8.66 6.15
N ASP A 3 -18.86 8.78 5.87
CA ASP A 3 -18.59 8.86 5.04
C ASP A 3 -17.71 9.08 4.49
N GLN A 4 -17.39 9.21 4.75
CA GLN A 4 -16.38 9.52 4.46
C GLN A 4 -15.58 8.93 3.44
N ASP A 5 -15.47 8.14 3.25
CA ASP A 5 -14.80 7.39 2.31
C ASP A 5 -15.30 7.55 0.94
N MET A 6 -16.11 8.43 0.69
CA MET A 6 -16.61 8.52 -0.60
C MET A 6 -15.66 9.15 -1.55
N ASP A 7 -14.56 9.77 -1.07
CA ASP A 7 -13.65 10.42 -1.96
C ASP A 7 -12.68 9.46 -2.61
N PHE A 8 -12.44 8.32 -2.03
CA PHE A 8 -11.57 7.32 -2.63
C PHE A 8 -11.85 5.99 -1.97
N ALA A 9 -11.39 4.94 -2.62
CA ALA A 9 -11.56 3.59 -2.12
C ALA A 9 -10.23 3.08 -1.62
N THR A 10 -10.25 2.37 -0.52
CA THR A 10 -9.07 1.72 0.00
C THR A 10 -9.27 0.23 -0.01
N GLN A 11 -8.18 -0.51 -0.12
CA GLN A 11 -8.24 -1.95 -0.17
C GLN A 11 -6.97 -2.53 0.43
N ILE A 12 -7.12 -3.43 1.38
CA ILE A 12 -5.98 -4.13 1.94
C ILE A 12 -5.59 -5.24 0.98
N ILE A 13 -4.34 -5.25 0.54
CA ILE A 13 -3.91 -6.24 -0.43
C ILE A 13 -2.99 -7.28 0.18
N ALA A 14 -2.44 -7.04 1.36
CA ALA A 14 -1.62 -8.03 2.05
C ALA A 14 -1.51 -7.67 3.51
N GLU A 15 -1.43 -8.67 4.36
CA GLU A 15 -1.26 -8.43 5.78
C GLU A 15 -0.72 -9.68 6.43
N THR A 16 0.03 -9.50 7.51
CA THR A 16 0.54 -10.63 8.26
C THR A 16 -0.49 -11.10 9.27
N ASP A 17 -0.27 -12.30 9.79
CA ASP A 17 -1.22 -12.92 10.70
C ASP A 17 -1.44 -12.08 11.95
N ASN A 18 -0.40 -11.42 12.45
CA ASN A 18 -0.54 -10.63 13.65
C ASN A 18 -0.99 -9.22 13.35
N LEU A 19 -1.21 -8.89 12.09
CA LEU A 19 -1.72 -7.60 11.65
C LEU A 19 -0.79 -6.43 11.98
N HIS A 20 0.46 -6.73 12.26
CA HIS A 20 1.43 -5.67 12.52
C HIS A 20 1.95 -5.07 11.21
N TYR A 21 1.89 -5.81 10.12
CA TYR A 21 2.39 -5.35 8.83
C TYR A 21 1.28 -5.50 7.81
N GLN A 22 1.03 -4.45 7.08
CA GLN A 22 -0.03 -4.43 6.08
C GLN A 22 0.40 -3.65 4.87
N ILE A 23 -0.15 -4.00 3.73
CA ILE A 23 -0.05 -3.19 2.52
C ILE A 23 -1.46 -2.92 2.06
N TRP A 24 -1.77 -1.66 1.83
CA TRP A 24 -3.08 -1.31 1.29
C TRP A 24 -2.92 -0.23 0.25
N LYS A 25 -3.89 -0.13 -0.62
CA LYS A 25 -3.86 0.86 -1.67
C LYS A 25 -5.08 1.75 -1.56
N ALA A 26 -4.96 2.93 -2.12
CA ALA A 26 -6.04 3.89 -2.15
C ALA A 26 -6.16 4.44 -3.58
N ASP A 27 -7.39 4.43 -4.10
CA ASP A 27 -7.68 5.04 -5.38
C ASP A 27 -8.21 6.42 -5.10
N GLU A 28 -7.48 7.42 -5.52
CA GLU A 28 -7.80 8.78 -5.16
C GLU A 28 -8.72 9.41 -6.19
N PRO A 29 -9.41 10.49 -5.81
CA PRO A 29 -10.40 11.07 -6.72
C PRO A 29 -9.82 11.57 -8.02
N ASP A 30 -8.55 11.91 -8.05
CA ASP A 30 -7.93 12.40 -9.27
C ASP A 30 -7.48 11.28 -10.18
N GLY A 31 -7.80 10.05 -9.84
CA GLY A 31 -7.46 8.90 -10.68
C GLY A 31 -6.13 8.26 -10.36
N GLU A 32 -5.42 8.78 -9.36
CA GLU A 32 -4.15 8.20 -8.98
C GLU A 32 -4.34 7.12 -7.95
N THR A 33 -3.45 6.14 -7.99
CA THR A 33 -3.43 5.08 -7.00
C THR A 33 -2.18 5.23 -6.17
N THR A 34 -2.34 5.19 -4.86
CA THR A 34 -1.20 5.20 -3.96
C THR A 34 -1.18 3.91 -3.16
N TYR A 35 -0.01 3.54 -2.72
CA TYR A 35 0.19 2.32 -1.95
C TYR A 35 0.81 2.69 -0.63
N HIS A 36 0.41 1.99 0.42
CA HIS A 36 0.83 2.29 1.77
C HIS A 36 1.33 1.02 2.43
N LEU A 37 2.54 1.07 2.94
CA LEU A 37 3.16 -0.06 3.60
C LEU A 37 3.29 0.27 5.06
N GLU A 38 2.54 -0.43 5.91
CA GLU A 38 2.56 -0.19 7.34
C GLU A 38 3.44 -1.22 8.01
N LEU A 39 4.43 -0.73 8.72
CA LEU A 39 5.41 -1.58 9.38
C LEU A 39 5.41 -1.25 10.85
N ASN A 40 4.43 -1.79 11.55
CA ASN A 40 4.34 -1.65 12.99
C ASN A 40 4.18 -0.18 13.40
N ASN A 41 5.24 0.59 13.45
CA ASN A 41 5.16 1.96 13.91
C ASN A 41 5.56 2.98 12.86
N VAL A 42 5.61 2.57 11.60
CA VAL A 42 5.94 3.51 10.54
C VAL A 42 5.12 3.14 9.31
N THR A 43 4.73 4.15 8.54
CA THR A 43 4.01 3.94 7.30
C THR A 43 4.79 4.60 6.17
N VAL A 44 5.01 3.85 5.11
CA VAL A 44 5.70 4.34 3.94
C VAL A 44 4.69 4.47 2.82
N HIS A 45 4.71 5.59 2.13
CA HIS A 45 3.77 5.88 1.06
C HIS A 45 4.48 5.81 -0.28
N PHE A 46 3.81 5.20 -1.25
CA PHE A 46 4.35 5.06 -2.59
C PHE A 46 3.36 5.59 -3.60
N PHE A 47 3.84 6.33 -4.57
CA PHE A 47 3.07 6.52 -5.79
C PHE A 47 3.20 5.26 -6.64
N ASN A 48 2.36 5.16 -7.66
CA ASN A 48 2.31 3.94 -8.44
C ASN A 48 3.66 3.54 -9.02
N GLU A 49 4.40 4.50 -9.55
CA GLU A 49 5.69 4.18 -10.14
C GLU A 49 6.69 3.74 -9.09
N GLU A 50 6.64 4.37 -7.93
CA GLU A 50 7.53 3.99 -6.85
C GLU A 50 7.20 2.60 -6.33
N TRP A 51 5.93 2.28 -6.32
CA TRP A 51 5.50 0.97 -5.88
C TRP A 51 6.05 -0.13 -6.78
N VAL A 52 6.01 0.11 -8.09
CA VAL A 52 6.53 -0.87 -9.04
C VAL A 52 8.01 -1.10 -8.80
N GLU A 53 8.77 -0.04 -8.56
CA GLU A 53 10.18 -0.19 -8.30
C GLU A 53 10.45 -0.90 -6.99
N PHE A 54 9.64 -0.60 -5.99
CA PHE A 54 9.77 -1.30 -4.72
C PHE A 54 9.56 -2.80 -4.89
N LEU A 55 8.57 -3.19 -5.67
CA LEU A 55 8.33 -4.61 -5.90
C LEU A 55 9.50 -5.26 -6.65
N GLN A 56 10.11 -4.54 -7.55
CA GLN A 56 11.28 -5.08 -8.22
C GLN A 56 12.41 -5.32 -7.25
N LEU A 57 12.59 -4.41 -6.32
CA LEU A 57 13.60 -4.60 -5.30
C LEU A 57 13.33 -5.82 -4.44
N VAL A 58 12.06 -5.99 -4.05
CA VAL A 58 11.68 -7.13 -3.23
C VAL A 58 11.92 -8.44 -3.95
N ARG A 59 11.65 -8.47 -5.24
CA ARG A 59 11.86 -9.70 -6.01
C ARG A 59 13.32 -10.12 -6.04
N LEU A 60 14.22 -9.18 -5.91
CA LEU A 60 15.64 -9.53 -5.89
C LEU A 60 16.00 -10.34 -4.68
N LEU A 61 15.20 -10.26 -3.62
CA LEU A 61 15.46 -11.07 -2.43
C LEU A 61 15.29 -12.54 -2.72
N ASP A 62 14.46 -12.89 -3.67
CA ASP A 62 14.22 -14.29 -3.98
C ASP A 62 15.24 -14.84 -4.95
N LYS A 63 16.12 -14.04 -5.44
CA LYS A 63 17.03 -14.48 -6.46
C LYS A 63 18.41 -14.76 -5.94
N LYS A 64 18.54 -15.00 -4.71
CA LYS A 64 19.84 -15.22 -4.15
C LYS A 64 20.54 -16.41 -4.64
#